data_f17acdeb8e711dbc2f51fd3fe24d2316
#
_entry.id   f17acdeb8e711dbc2f51fd3fe24d2316
#
_cell.length_a   1.000
_cell.length_b   1.000
_cell.length_c   1.000
_cell.angle_alpha   90.00
_cell.angle_beta   90.00
_cell.angle_gamma   90.00
#
_symmetry.space_group_name_H-M   'P 1'
#
loop_
_entity.id
_entity.type
_entity.pdbx_description
1 polymer ?
#
loop_
_entity_poly.entity_id
_entity_poly.type
_entity_poly.pdbx_seq_one_letter_code
_entity_poly.pdbx_strand_id
1 'polypeptide(L)'
;LDPDALATIIYTSGTTGRPKGCMLTHRNLCSNVAQVVDAIGGEIVPDDRGLLFLPLAHSLTKGTLLFCLEMGVPLGFTSDIAHLPEELAVVRPSVIAAVPRIFEKVHNSAHHNAHSTRKGPIFDRAESVAVRWSKERHAGKVQPWTAAEPWVFARLVYTKRRQALGGEMGLA
;
A
#
# COMPACT_ATOMS: atom_id res chain seq x y z
N LEU A 1 -1.30 24.13 -21.66
CA LEU A 1 -2.30 23.09 -21.89
C LEU A 1 -3.65 23.60 -21.41
N ASP A 2 -4.71 23.36 -22.21
CA ASP A 2 -6.06 23.67 -21.78
C ASP A 2 -6.47 22.71 -20.66
N PRO A 3 -6.83 23.21 -19.46
CA PRO A 3 -7.24 22.37 -18.34
C PRO A 3 -8.45 21.48 -18.64
N ASP A 4 -9.32 21.90 -19.55
CA ASP A 4 -10.53 21.18 -19.91
C ASP A 4 -10.33 20.24 -21.11
N ALA A 5 -9.14 20.21 -21.69
CA ALA A 5 -8.79 19.22 -22.70
C ALA A 5 -8.79 17.80 -22.12
N LEU A 6 -9.17 16.83 -22.96
CA LEU A 6 -9.15 15.41 -22.60
C LEU A 6 -7.71 14.94 -22.32
N ALA A 7 -7.48 14.44 -21.11
CA ALA A 7 -6.19 13.90 -20.70
C ALA A 7 -6.09 12.39 -20.85
N THR A 8 -7.17 11.66 -20.51
CA THR A 8 -7.18 10.19 -20.54
C THR A 8 -8.61 9.64 -20.58
N ILE A 9 -8.74 8.41 -21.08
CA ILE A 9 -9.99 7.64 -21.01
C ILE A 9 -9.70 6.37 -20.20
N ILE A 10 -10.46 6.18 -19.13
CA ILE A 10 -10.40 4.97 -18.30
C ILE A 10 -11.64 4.14 -18.57
N TYR A 11 -11.44 2.92 -19.07
CA TYR A 11 -12.55 2.01 -19.32
C TYR A 11 -12.97 1.28 -18.04
N THR A 12 -14.26 1.24 -17.77
CA THR A 12 -14.87 0.48 -16.68
C THR A 12 -15.76 -0.62 -17.24
N SER A 13 -15.79 -1.77 -16.57
CA SER A 13 -16.76 -2.82 -16.86
C SER A 13 -18.15 -2.33 -16.45
N GLY A 14 -18.91 -1.79 -17.38
CA GLY A 14 -20.28 -1.35 -17.09
C GLY A 14 -21.17 -2.52 -16.65
N THR A 15 -22.10 -2.26 -15.74
CA THR A 15 -23.13 -3.21 -15.29
C THR A 15 -24.02 -3.75 -16.43
N THR A 16 -23.97 -3.13 -17.60
CA THR A 16 -24.81 -3.41 -18.77
C THR A 16 -24.07 -4.11 -19.93
N GLY A 17 -22.90 -4.73 -19.69
CA GLY A 17 -22.24 -5.64 -20.62
C GLY A 17 -21.17 -5.04 -21.54
N ARG A 18 -21.27 -3.77 -21.97
CA ARG A 18 -20.20 -3.13 -22.77
C ARG A 18 -19.36 -2.19 -21.90
N PRO A 19 -18.01 -2.24 -22.01
CA PRO A 19 -17.14 -1.30 -21.30
C PRO A 19 -17.49 0.15 -21.66
N LYS A 20 -17.52 1.03 -20.65
CA LYS A 20 -17.74 2.46 -20.81
C LYS A 20 -16.43 3.21 -20.58
N GLY A 21 -16.08 4.12 -21.48
CA GLY A 21 -14.92 4.99 -21.33
C GLY A 21 -15.26 6.23 -20.49
N CYS A 22 -14.68 6.34 -19.31
CA CYS A 22 -14.74 7.55 -18.50
C CYS A 22 -13.70 8.55 -19.03
N MET A 23 -14.14 9.66 -19.55
CA MET A 23 -13.30 10.74 -20.07
C MET A 23 -12.86 11.64 -18.93
N LEU A 24 -11.56 11.77 -18.70
CA LEU A 24 -10.99 12.64 -17.67
C LEU A 24 -10.16 13.75 -18.32
N THR A 25 -10.43 14.99 -17.91
CA THR A 25 -9.67 16.17 -18.34
C THR A 25 -8.41 16.35 -17.49
N HIS A 26 -7.50 17.21 -17.93
CA HIS A 26 -6.35 17.63 -17.12
C HIS A 26 -6.80 18.23 -15.79
N ARG A 27 -7.86 19.05 -15.79
CA ARG A 27 -8.44 19.62 -14.57
C ARG A 27 -8.88 18.54 -13.56
N ASN A 28 -9.54 17.47 -14.03
CA ASN A 28 -9.97 16.38 -13.15
C ASN A 28 -8.77 15.72 -12.44
N LEU A 29 -7.72 15.42 -13.21
CA LEU A 29 -6.52 14.77 -12.66
C LEU A 29 -5.77 15.69 -11.68
N CYS A 30 -5.53 16.95 -12.06
CA CYS A 30 -4.84 17.91 -11.20
C CYS A 30 -5.63 18.20 -9.92
N SER A 31 -6.96 18.35 -10.01
CA SER A 31 -7.79 18.55 -8.81
C SER A 31 -7.76 17.36 -7.86
N ASN A 32 -7.76 16.13 -8.40
CA ASN A 32 -7.64 14.93 -7.59
C ASN A 32 -6.27 14.86 -6.89
N VAL A 33 -5.18 15.13 -7.62
CA VAL A 33 -3.84 15.16 -7.06
C VAL A 33 -3.72 16.20 -5.96
N ALA A 34 -4.22 17.43 -6.19
CA ALA A 34 -4.20 18.49 -5.19
C ALA A 34 -4.92 18.07 -3.89
N GLN A 35 -6.10 17.43 -4.01
CA GLN A 35 -6.84 16.91 -2.85
C GLN A 35 -6.06 15.82 -2.08
N VAL A 36 -5.36 14.94 -2.79
CA VAL A 36 -4.54 13.91 -2.16
C VAL A 36 -3.32 14.54 -1.48
N VAL A 37 -2.68 15.52 -2.12
CA VAL A 37 -1.56 16.27 -1.50
C VAL A 37 -2.02 16.98 -0.23
N ASP A 38 -3.17 17.64 -0.25
CA ASP A 38 -3.72 18.32 0.95
C ASP A 38 -4.02 17.32 2.07
N ALA A 39 -4.48 16.11 1.72
CA ALA A 39 -4.87 15.11 2.71
C ALA A 39 -3.69 14.37 3.35
N ILE A 40 -2.69 13.98 2.56
CA ILE A 40 -1.59 13.09 3.02
C ILE A 40 -0.19 13.57 2.59
N GLY A 41 -0.07 14.67 1.85
CA GLY A 41 1.24 15.15 1.37
C GLY A 41 2.22 15.49 2.49
N GLY A 42 1.72 15.91 3.65
CA GLY A 42 2.54 16.19 4.83
C GLY A 42 3.18 14.95 5.49
N GLU A 43 2.73 13.74 5.10
CA GLU A 43 3.30 12.47 5.58
C GLU A 43 4.45 11.98 4.67
N ILE A 44 4.63 12.60 3.49
CA ILE A 44 5.66 12.25 2.53
C ILE A 44 6.95 13.00 2.85
N VAL A 45 8.05 12.26 2.92
CA VAL A 45 9.39 12.81 3.19
C VAL A 45 10.30 12.68 1.96
N PRO A 46 11.39 13.51 1.85
CA PRO A 46 12.23 13.56 0.64
C PRO A 46 12.88 12.23 0.22
N ASP A 47 13.09 11.32 1.17
CA ASP A 47 13.70 10.01 0.92
C ASP A 47 12.69 8.90 0.58
N ASP A 48 11.40 9.24 0.53
CA ASP A 48 10.35 8.28 0.19
C ASP A 48 10.52 7.76 -1.23
N ARG A 49 10.15 6.50 -1.40
CA ARG A 49 10.16 5.78 -2.68
C ARG A 49 8.86 5.02 -2.83
N GLY A 50 8.29 5.07 -4.02
CA GLY A 50 7.06 4.35 -4.36
C GLY A 50 7.33 3.11 -5.21
N LEU A 51 6.42 2.13 -5.14
CA LEU A 51 6.38 1.01 -6.07
C LEU A 51 4.97 0.87 -6.64
N LEU A 52 4.86 0.92 -7.96
CA LEU A 52 3.62 0.69 -8.70
C LEU A 52 3.64 -0.70 -9.32
N PHE A 53 2.71 -1.54 -8.91
CA PHE A 53 2.54 -2.93 -9.38
C PHE A 53 1.14 -3.22 -9.90
N LEU A 54 0.23 -2.27 -9.82
CA LEU A 54 -1.10 -2.37 -10.43
C LEU A 54 -1.08 -1.74 -11.82
N PRO A 55 -1.95 -2.20 -12.74
CA PRO A 55 -2.00 -1.65 -14.10
C PRO A 55 -2.31 -0.15 -14.11
N LEU A 56 -1.56 0.64 -14.91
CA LEU A 56 -1.78 2.08 -15.10
C LEU A 56 -3.13 2.41 -15.76
N ALA A 57 -3.82 1.40 -16.29
CA ALA A 57 -5.18 1.53 -16.80
C ALA A 57 -6.22 1.80 -15.69
N HIS A 58 -5.89 1.48 -14.42
CA HIS A 58 -6.77 1.74 -13.29
C HIS A 58 -6.57 3.14 -12.70
N SER A 59 -7.67 3.76 -12.29
CA SER A 59 -7.68 5.11 -11.72
C SER A 59 -6.79 5.25 -10.48
N LEU A 60 -6.80 4.26 -9.57
CA LEU A 60 -5.96 4.27 -8.37
C LEU A 60 -4.47 4.37 -8.74
N THR A 61 -4.00 3.53 -9.63
CA THR A 61 -2.57 3.51 -10.01
C THR A 61 -2.18 4.79 -10.75
N LYS A 62 -3.05 5.27 -11.63
CA LYS A 62 -2.83 6.53 -12.33
C LYS A 62 -2.80 7.73 -11.37
N GLY A 63 -3.72 7.78 -10.40
CA GLY A 63 -3.74 8.81 -9.37
C GLY A 63 -2.48 8.77 -8.50
N THR A 64 -2.05 7.57 -8.09
CA THR A 64 -0.80 7.40 -7.32
C THR A 64 0.42 7.82 -8.11
N LEU A 65 0.50 7.46 -9.41
CA LEU A 65 1.58 7.93 -10.29
C LEU A 65 1.67 9.45 -10.30
N LEU A 66 0.55 10.12 -10.55
CA LEU A 66 0.51 11.57 -10.64
C LEU A 66 0.80 12.24 -9.29
N PHE A 67 0.31 11.69 -8.18
CA PHE A 67 0.63 12.13 -6.84
C PHE A 67 2.13 12.04 -6.56
N CYS A 68 2.76 10.89 -6.85
CA CYS A 68 4.19 10.73 -6.64
C CYS A 68 5.02 11.67 -7.53
N LEU A 69 4.58 11.93 -8.77
CA LEU A 69 5.23 12.91 -9.65
C LEU A 69 5.13 14.33 -9.07
N GLU A 70 3.99 14.73 -8.54
CA GLU A 70 3.78 16.03 -7.90
C GLU A 70 4.64 16.19 -6.65
N MET A 71 4.75 15.14 -5.84
CA MET A 71 5.56 15.13 -4.61
C MET A 71 7.05 14.89 -4.85
N GLY A 72 7.48 14.63 -6.10
CA GLY A 72 8.88 14.32 -6.42
C GLY A 72 9.35 12.97 -5.87
N VAL A 73 8.44 12.03 -5.59
CA VAL A 73 8.75 10.69 -5.07
C VAL A 73 9.24 9.80 -6.20
N PRO A 74 10.46 9.23 -6.13
CA PRO A 74 10.95 8.24 -7.09
C PRO A 74 10.07 7.00 -7.14
N LEU A 75 9.77 6.50 -8.33
CA LEU A 75 8.87 5.37 -8.55
C LEU A 75 9.59 4.19 -9.21
N GLY A 76 9.49 3.02 -8.59
CA GLY A 76 9.71 1.74 -9.24
C GLY A 76 8.44 1.22 -9.90
N PHE A 77 8.60 0.43 -10.96
CA PHE A 77 7.50 -0.22 -11.67
C PHE A 77 7.76 -1.71 -11.75
N THR A 78 6.74 -2.52 -11.48
CA THR A 78 6.78 -3.96 -11.78
C THR A 78 5.61 -4.33 -12.69
N SER A 79 5.87 -5.21 -13.62
CA SER A 79 4.85 -5.76 -14.54
C SER A 79 4.31 -7.11 -14.09
N ASP A 80 4.98 -7.76 -13.14
CA ASP A 80 4.62 -9.11 -12.68
C ASP A 80 4.42 -9.17 -11.17
N ILE A 81 3.16 -9.31 -10.77
CA ILE A 81 2.76 -9.45 -9.35
C ILE A 81 3.34 -10.75 -8.73
N ALA A 82 3.75 -11.74 -9.54
CA ALA A 82 4.36 -12.95 -9.01
C ALA A 82 5.75 -12.69 -8.41
N HIS A 83 6.48 -11.73 -8.96
CA HIS A 83 7.81 -11.30 -8.49
C HIS A 83 7.76 -10.09 -7.55
N LEU A 84 6.57 -9.68 -7.11
CA LEU A 84 6.40 -8.54 -6.23
C LEU A 84 7.25 -8.61 -4.94
N PRO A 85 7.42 -9.76 -4.25
CA PRO A 85 8.28 -9.84 -3.07
C PRO A 85 9.75 -9.51 -3.34
N GLU A 86 10.29 -9.98 -4.47
CA GLU A 86 11.67 -9.71 -4.90
C GLU A 86 11.85 -8.24 -5.24
N GLU A 87 10.89 -7.66 -5.94
CA GLU A 87 10.90 -6.25 -6.34
C GLU A 87 10.75 -5.31 -5.14
N LEU A 88 9.90 -5.67 -4.16
CA LEU A 88 9.81 -4.95 -2.90
C LEU A 88 11.14 -4.92 -2.15
N ALA A 89 11.89 -6.04 -2.18
CA ALA A 89 13.20 -6.12 -1.53
C ALA A 89 14.27 -5.25 -2.23
N VAL A 90 14.16 -5.08 -3.55
CA VAL A 90 15.08 -4.25 -4.36
C VAL A 90 14.75 -2.77 -4.26
N VAL A 91 13.50 -2.39 -4.49
CA VAL A 91 13.05 -0.99 -4.50
C VAL A 91 12.97 -0.43 -3.08
N ARG A 92 12.63 -1.27 -2.09
CA ARG A 92 12.43 -0.88 -0.69
C ARG A 92 11.50 0.33 -0.57
N PRO A 93 10.27 0.24 -1.07
CA PRO A 93 9.37 1.37 -1.06
C PRO A 93 8.94 1.71 0.36
N SER A 94 8.80 2.99 0.64
CA SER A 94 8.17 3.51 1.86
C SER A 94 6.68 3.81 1.64
N VAL A 95 6.28 4.02 0.37
CA VAL A 95 4.90 4.31 -0.05
C VAL A 95 4.43 3.32 -1.09
N ILE A 96 3.31 2.67 -0.85
CA ILE A 96 2.63 1.84 -1.83
C ILE A 96 1.12 2.10 -1.82
N ALA A 97 0.52 2.14 -3.00
CA ALA A 97 -0.93 2.09 -3.13
C ALA A 97 -1.37 0.69 -3.54
N ALA A 98 -2.15 0.04 -2.69
CA ALA A 98 -2.60 -1.32 -2.91
C ALA A 98 -4.08 -1.49 -2.56
N VAL A 99 -4.72 -2.44 -3.22
CA VAL A 99 -6.08 -2.87 -2.86
C VAL A 99 -6.03 -3.90 -1.73
N PRO A 100 -7.06 -4.01 -0.86
CA PRO A 100 -7.07 -4.91 0.30
C PRO A 100 -6.67 -6.35 -0.03
N ARG A 101 -7.07 -6.86 -1.19
CA ARG A 101 -6.75 -8.22 -1.65
C ARG A 101 -5.26 -8.53 -1.76
N ILE A 102 -4.43 -7.52 -2.01
CA ILE A 102 -2.96 -7.70 -2.05
C ILE A 102 -2.43 -7.97 -0.64
N PHE A 103 -2.90 -7.19 0.34
CA PHE A 103 -2.54 -7.40 1.74
C PHE A 103 -3.00 -8.77 2.25
N GLU A 104 -4.21 -9.20 1.90
CA GLU A 104 -4.73 -10.54 2.19
C GLU A 104 -3.83 -11.64 1.58
N LYS A 105 -3.43 -11.50 0.31
CA LYS A 105 -2.54 -12.46 -0.37
C LYS A 105 -1.18 -12.54 0.33
N VAL A 106 -0.57 -11.41 0.66
CA VAL A 106 0.72 -11.36 1.38
C VAL A 106 0.58 -11.98 2.76
N HIS A 107 -0.50 -11.66 3.48
CA HIS A 107 -0.78 -12.24 4.80
C HIS A 107 -0.95 -13.76 4.73
N ASN A 108 -1.80 -14.26 3.83
CA ASN A 108 -2.07 -15.70 3.67
C ASN A 108 -0.80 -16.47 3.27
N SER A 109 0.02 -15.90 2.39
CA SER A 109 1.32 -16.50 2.02
C SER A 109 2.27 -16.57 3.23
N ALA A 110 2.36 -15.50 4.02
CA ALA A 110 3.18 -15.47 5.22
C ALA A 110 2.67 -16.45 6.29
N HIS A 111 1.36 -16.55 6.48
CA HIS A 111 0.71 -17.50 7.39
C HIS A 111 1.03 -18.94 6.97
N HIS A 112 0.82 -19.28 5.68
CA HIS A 112 1.13 -20.61 5.16
C HIS A 112 2.61 -20.97 5.38
N ASN A 113 3.54 -20.06 5.07
CA ASN A 113 4.97 -20.26 5.28
C ASN A 113 5.35 -20.44 6.76
N ALA A 114 4.69 -19.74 7.68
CA ALA A 114 4.92 -19.89 9.11
C ALA A 114 4.47 -21.27 9.60
N HIS A 115 3.31 -21.74 9.17
CA HIS A 115 2.78 -23.05 9.54
C HIS A 115 3.58 -24.20 8.95
N SER A 116 4.07 -24.10 7.71
CA SER A 116 4.93 -25.11 7.09
C SER A 116 6.32 -25.20 7.76
N THR A 117 6.80 -24.13 8.39
CA THR A 117 8.11 -24.07 9.07
C THR A 117 8.02 -24.26 10.60
N ARG A 118 6.92 -24.80 11.14
CA ARG A 118 6.66 -25.00 12.58
C ARG A 118 6.67 -23.71 13.42
N LYS A 119 6.51 -22.55 12.79
CA LYS A 119 6.44 -21.24 13.47
C LYS A 119 5.00 -20.70 13.55
N GLY A 120 4.02 -21.51 13.14
CA GLY A 120 2.60 -21.16 13.16
C GLY A 120 2.12 -20.57 14.49
N PRO A 121 2.31 -21.24 15.63
CA PRO A 121 1.82 -20.73 16.92
C PRO A 121 2.39 -19.35 17.29
N ILE A 122 3.63 -19.06 16.91
CA ILE A 122 4.26 -17.75 17.15
C ILE A 122 3.63 -16.70 16.25
N PHE A 123 3.34 -17.07 15.01
CA PHE A 123 2.70 -16.20 14.04
C PHE A 123 1.26 -15.85 14.47
N ASP A 124 0.46 -16.85 14.87
CA ASP A 124 -0.93 -16.68 15.30
C ASP A 124 -1.02 -15.80 16.57
N ARG A 125 -0.06 -15.99 17.48
CA ARG A 125 0.03 -15.13 18.67
C ARG A 125 0.38 -13.70 18.31
N ALA A 126 1.36 -13.48 17.41
CA ALA A 126 1.73 -12.15 16.93
C ALA A 126 0.55 -11.44 16.23
N GLU A 127 -0.20 -12.16 15.41
CA GLU A 127 -1.39 -11.64 14.75
C GLU A 127 -2.46 -11.21 15.77
N SER A 128 -2.77 -12.07 16.74
CA SER A 128 -3.74 -11.78 17.80
C SER A 128 -3.35 -10.52 18.59
N VAL A 129 -2.05 -10.36 18.89
CA VAL A 129 -1.52 -9.18 19.58
C VAL A 129 -1.66 -7.92 18.71
N ALA A 130 -1.32 -8.01 17.42
CA ALA A 130 -1.43 -6.87 16.49
C ALA A 130 -2.87 -6.39 16.34
N VAL A 131 -3.81 -7.33 16.16
CA VAL A 131 -5.26 -7.00 16.03
C VAL A 131 -5.79 -6.36 17.32
N ARG A 132 -5.42 -6.91 18.48
CA ARG A 132 -5.83 -6.34 19.79
C ARG A 132 -5.29 -4.94 19.96
N TRP A 133 -3.99 -4.72 19.74
CA TRP A 133 -3.34 -3.43 19.86
C TRP A 133 -3.95 -2.38 18.92
N SER A 134 -4.22 -2.76 17.67
CA SER A 134 -4.87 -1.87 16.70
C SER A 134 -6.27 -1.43 17.18
N LYS A 135 -7.07 -2.36 17.69
CA LYS A 135 -8.41 -2.06 18.23
C LYS A 135 -8.35 -1.15 19.46
N GLU A 136 -7.43 -1.41 20.39
CA GLU A 136 -7.25 -0.60 21.60
C GLU A 136 -6.75 0.81 21.26
N ARG A 137 -5.81 0.95 20.31
CA ARG A 137 -5.33 2.24 19.81
C ARG A 137 -6.46 3.05 19.18
N HIS A 138 -7.27 2.43 18.35
CA HIS A 138 -8.42 3.08 17.72
C HIS A 138 -9.47 3.53 18.74
N ALA A 139 -9.64 2.75 19.83
CA ALA A 139 -10.55 3.08 20.93
C ALA A 139 -9.95 4.08 21.95
N GLY A 140 -8.70 4.54 21.78
CA GLY A 140 -8.02 5.40 22.75
C GLY A 140 -7.73 4.75 24.10
N LYS A 141 -7.71 3.42 24.19
CA LYS A 141 -7.62 2.63 25.44
C LYS A 141 -6.39 1.69 25.46
N VAL A 142 -5.25 2.16 24.98
CA VAL A 142 -4.02 1.34 25.00
C VAL A 142 -3.56 1.14 26.45
N GLN A 143 -3.46 -0.11 26.87
CA GLN A 143 -2.96 -0.45 28.21
C GLN A 143 -1.43 -0.60 28.19
N PRO A 144 -0.72 -0.28 29.30
CA PRO A 144 0.77 -0.30 29.32
C PRO A 144 1.38 -1.64 28.92
N TRP A 145 0.76 -2.77 29.29
CA TRP A 145 1.27 -4.09 28.91
C TRP A 145 0.96 -4.46 27.44
N THR A 146 -0.15 -3.97 26.88
CA THR A 146 -0.44 -4.15 25.46
C THR A 146 0.44 -3.28 24.57
N ALA A 147 1.04 -2.23 25.10
CA ALA A 147 2.03 -1.42 24.40
C ALA A 147 3.41 -2.12 24.30
N ALA A 148 3.75 -2.99 25.23
CA ALA A 148 5.04 -3.70 25.24
C ALA A 148 5.04 -4.96 24.35
N GLU A 149 3.92 -5.70 24.27
CA GLU A 149 3.81 -6.92 23.47
C GLU A 149 4.13 -6.70 21.96
N PRO A 150 3.61 -5.67 21.27
CA PRO A 150 3.95 -5.42 19.88
C PRO A 150 5.44 -5.18 19.64
N TRP A 151 6.15 -4.60 20.61
CA TRP A 151 7.57 -4.36 20.50
C TRP A 151 8.40 -5.67 20.48
N VAL A 152 8.02 -6.65 21.29
CA VAL A 152 8.65 -7.99 21.30
C VAL A 152 8.39 -8.69 19.97
N PHE A 153 7.15 -8.68 19.48
CA PHE A 153 6.80 -9.29 18.20
C PHE A 153 7.30 -8.48 17.00
N ALA A 154 7.49 -7.16 17.14
CA ALA A 154 8.15 -6.33 16.12
C ALA A 154 9.54 -6.87 15.80
N ARG A 155 10.31 -7.28 16.80
CA ARG A 155 11.66 -7.82 16.61
C ARG A 155 11.66 -9.26 16.07
N LEU A 156 10.70 -10.09 16.44
CA LEU A 156 10.68 -11.53 16.12
C LEU A 156 9.93 -11.84 14.81
N VAL A 157 8.86 -11.14 14.52
CA VAL A 157 7.94 -11.44 13.41
C VAL A 157 7.83 -10.27 12.43
N TYR A 158 7.63 -9.04 12.93
CA TYR A 158 7.38 -7.90 12.05
C TYR A 158 8.63 -7.41 11.33
N THR A 159 9.83 -7.61 11.89
CA THR A 159 11.08 -7.29 11.18
C THR A 159 11.20 -8.11 9.89
N LYS A 160 10.84 -9.40 9.93
CA LYS A 160 10.83 -10.25 8.74
C LYS A 160 9.73 -9.88 7.75
N ARG A 161 8.57 -9.45 8.25
CA ARG A 161 7.48 -8.94 7.41
C ARG A 161 7.82 -7.59 6.80
N ARG A 162 8.42 -6.67 7.56
CA ARG A 162 8.95 -5.40 7.04
C ARG A 162 10.00 -5.64 5.97
N GLN A 163 10.92 -6.60 6.18
CA GLN A 163 11.92 -6.97 5.17
C GLN A 163 11.27 -7.53 3.90
N ALA A 164 10.21 -8.35 4.01
CA ALA A 164 9.45 -8.84 2.87
C ALA A 164 8.67 -7.76 2.10
N LEU A 165 8.43 -6.61 2.74
CA LEU A 165 7.79 -5.43 2.16
C LEU A 165 8.83 -4.31 1.87
N GLY A 166 10.13 -4.65 1.81
CA GLY A 166 11.20 -3.70 1.52
C GLY A 166 11.85 -3.05 2.75
N GLY A 167 11.34 -3.26 3.96
CA GLY A 167 11.95 -2.85 5.23
C GLY A 167 11.69 -1.41 5.67
N GLU A 168 11.28 -0.53 4.76
CA GLU A 168 11.16 0.91 5.01
C GLU A 168 9.71 1.43 5.06
N MET A 169 8.71 0.56 4.81
CA MET A 169 7.32 0.98 4.89
C MET A 169 6.98 1.54 6.26
N GLY A 170 6.65 2.81 6.30
CA GLY A 170 6.02 3.46 7.44
C GLY A 170 4.71 2.75 7.77
N LEU A 171 4.43 2.52 9.05
CA LEU A 171 3.09 2.15 9.46
C LEU A 171 2.24 3.42 9.34
N ALA A 172 1.45 3.50 8.26
CA ALA A 172 0.34 4.41 8.23
C ALA A 172 -0.78 3.91 9.14
#